data_1a42c1eea33887440b48cf144ad89a39
#
_entry.id   1a42c1eea33887440b48cf144ad89a39
#
_cell.length_a   1.000
_cell.length_b   1.000
_cell.length_c   1.000
_cell.angle_alpha   90.00
_cell.angle_beta   90.00
_cell.angle_gamma   90.00
#
_symmetry.space_group_name_H-M   'P 1'
#
loop_
_entity.id
_entity.type
_entity.pdbx_description
1 polymer ?
#
loop_
_entity_poly.entity_id
_entity_poly.type
_entity_poly.pdbx_seq_one_letter_code
_entity_poly.pdbx_strand_id
1 'polypeptide(L)'
;MSKITEKVELLAEPIVKEEGCELWSVEYVREAGTWYLRVFIDKEGGVDILDCERISRRLDPILDEEDPIPDSYVFEVGSDA
;
A
#
# COMPACT_ATOMS: atom_id res chain seq x y z
N MET A 1 0.43 13.49 10.25
CA MET A 1 0.67 12.51 9.18
C MET A 1 2.14 12.48 8.86
N SER A 2 2.69 11.31 8.55
CA SER A 2 4.10 11.22 8.21
C SER A 2 4.29 11.51 6.72
N LYS A 3 5.46 12.06 6.36
CA LYS A 3 5.79 12.30 4.95
C LYS A 3 5.89 10.99 4.17
N ILE A 4 6.23 9.90 4.83
CA ILE A 4 6.33 8.57 4.23
C ILE A 4 4.95 8.10 3.77
N THR A 5 3.94 8.15 4.65
CA THR A 5 2.59 7.72 4.29
C THR A 5 1.99 8.60 3.21
N GLU A 6 2.20 9.90 3.26
CA GLU A 6 1.72 10.81 2.22
C GLU A 6 2.33 10.49 0.86
N LYS A 7 3.63 10.24 0.81
CA LYS A 7 4.32 9.91 -0.43
C LYS A 7 3.84 8.58 -1.00
N VAL A 8 3.67 7.58 -0.13
CA VAL A 8 3.15 6.27 -0.56
C VAL A 8 1.71 6.38 -1.06
N GLU A 9 0.87 7.20 -0.42
CA GLU A 9 -0.49 7.46 -0.89
C GLU A 9 -0.49 8.02 -2.31
N LEU A 10 0.37 8.99 -2.59
CA LEU A 10 0.46 9.58 -3.92
C LEU A 10 0.90 8.56 -4.98
N LEU A 11 1.80 7.67 -4.63
CA LEU A 11 2.27 6.62 -5.54
C LEU A 11 1.21 5.53 -5.74
N ALA A 12 0.50 5.18 -4.69
CA ALA A 12 -0.45 4.07 -4.69
C ALA A 12 -1.80 4.42 -5.33
N GLU A 13 -2.26 5.64 -5.15
CA GLU A 13 -3.62 6.04 -5.55
C GLU A 13 -3.94 5.75 -7.02
N PRO A 14 -3.11 6.16 -8.00
CA PRO A 14 -3.43 5.86 -9.41
C PRO A 14 -3.48 4.38 -9.71
N ILE A 15 -2.61 3.58 -9.08
CA ILE A 15 -2.57 2.14 -9.28
C ILE A 15 -3.84 1.49 -8.73
N VAL A 16 -4.23 1.87 -7.52
CA VAL A 16 -5.42 1.35 -6.86
C VAL A 16 -6.66 1.65 -7.68
N LYS A 17 -6.77 2.87 -8.20
CA LYS A 17 -7.90 3.26 -9.06
C LYS A 17 -7.93 2.50 -10.37
N GLU A 18 -6.79 2.29 -10.99
CA GLU A 18 -6.70 1.53 -12.24
C GLU A 18 -7.12 0.08 -12.07
N GLU A 19 -6.95 -0.47 -10.87
CA GLU A 19 -7.41 -1.83 -10.56
C GLU A 19 -8.87 -1.89 -10.10
N GLY A 20 -9.58 -0.78 -10.19
CA GLY A 20 -11.00 -0.72 -9.83
C GLY A 20 -11.28 -0.64 -8.34
N CYS A 21 -10.29 -0.25 -7.56
CA CYS A 21 -10.40 -0.15 -6.11
C CYS A 21 -10.27 1.31 -5.65
N GLU A 22 -10.50 1.52 -4.36
CA GLU A 22 -10.27 2.81 -3.72
C GLU A 22 -9.18 2.66 -2.67
N LEU A 23 -8.32 3.67 -2.56
CA LEU A 23 -7.32 3.73 -1.52
C LEU A 23 -8.00 4.20 -0.23
N TRP A 24 -8.01 3.36 0.79
CA TRP A 24 -8.61 3.67 2.07
C TRP A 24 -7.63 4.38 2.99
N SER A 25 -6.48 3.76 3.25
CA SER A 25 -5.46 4.37 4.07
C SER A 25 -4.10 3.71 3.84
N VAL A 26 -3.05 4.39 4.28
CA VAL A 26 -1.69 3.86 4.30
C VAL A 26 -1.17 4.01 5.72
N GLU A 27 -0.59 2.93 6.25
CA GLU A 27 0.03 2.92 7.57
C GLU A 27 1.48 2.50 7.46
N TYR A 28 2.33 3.17 8.23
CA TYR A 28 3.72 2.79 8.37
C TYR A 28 3.99 2.67 9.87
N VAL A 29 4.08 1.43 10.34
CA VAL A 29 4.13 1.12 11.77
C VAL A 29 5.27 0.15 12.08
N ARG A 30 5.75 0.21 13.32
CA ARG A 30 6.77 -0.70 13.80
C ARG A 30 6.16 -1.63 14.85
N GLU A 31 6.27 -2.94 14.62
CA GLU A 31 5.78 -3.95 15.52
C GLU A 31 6.88 -4.97 15.76
N ALA A 32 7.18 -5.26 17.02
CA ALA A 32 8.21 -6.24 17.41
C ALA A 32 9.56 -6.02 16.68
N GLY A 33 9.94 -4.76 16.51
CA GLY A 33 11.21 -4.40 15.87
C GLY A 33 11.21 -4.43 14.36
N THR A 34 10.09 -4.76 13.73
CA THR A 34 9.95 -4.80 12.26
C THR A 34 9.04 -3.68 11.80
N TRP A 35 9.45 -2.98 10.74
CA TRP A 35 8.62 -1.97 10.11
C TRP A 35 7.67 -2.62 9.11
N TYR A 36 6.42 -2.17 9.11
CA TYR A 36 5.39 -2.62 8.18
C TYR A 36 4.81 -1.44 7.44
N LEU A 37 4.80 -1.53 6.13
CA LEU A 37 4.06 -0.60 5.28
C LEU A 37 2.78 -1.31 4.84
N ARG A 38 1.64 -0.82 5.30
CA ARG A 38 0.34 -1.42 5.01
C ARG A 38 -0.51 -0.47 4.21
N VAL A 39 -0.96 -0.94 3.06
CA VAL A 39 -1.86 -0.21 2.17
C VAL A 39 -3.23 -0.87 2.25
N PHE A 40 -4.21 -0.13 2.72
CA PHE A 40 -5.59 -0.63 2.83
C PHE A 40 -6.43 -0.12 1.68
N ILE A 41 -7.12 -1.03 1.02
CA ILE A 41 -7.96 -0.72 -0.13
C ILE A 41 -9.39 -1.17 0.12
N ASP A 42 -10.31 -0.59 -0.65
CA ASP A 42 -11.72 -0.96 -0.63
C ASP A 42 -12.22 -1.10 -2.06
N LYS A 43 -13.33 -1.81 -2.23
CA LYS A 43 -13.93 -2.03 -3.54
C LYS A 43 -15.40 -2.34 -3.37
N GLU A 44 -16.24 -1.78 -4.22
CA GLU A 44 -17.65 -2.12 -4.25
C GLU A 44 -17.80 -3.61 -4.54
N GLY A 45 -18.58 -4.30 -3.71
CA GLY A 45 -18.72 -5.74 -3.79
C GLY A 45 -17.67 -6.52 -3.03
N GLY A 46 -16.69 -5.84 -2.44
CA GLY A 46 -15.64 -6.45 -1.64
C GLY A 46 -14.32 -6.63 -2.38
N VAL A 47 -13.24 -6.55 -1.62
CA VAL A 47 -11.87 -6.76 -2.12
C VAL A 47 -11.57 -8.24 -2.09
N ASP A 48 -11.03 -8.77 -3.19
CA ASP A 48 -10.58 -10.15 -3.20
C ASP A 48 -9.05 -10.21 -3.16
N ILE A 49 -8.52 -11.40 -2.93
CA ILE A 49 -7.07 -11.59 -2.78
C ILE A 49 -6.30 -11.25 -4.05
N LEU A 50 -6.94 -11.44 -5.22
CA LEU A 50 -6.32 -11.11 -6.50
C LEU A 50 -6.18 -9.61 -6.69
N ASP A 51 -7.11 -8.82 -6.17
CA ASP A 51 -7.01 -7.37 -6.19
C ASP A 51 -5.78 -6.91 -5.40
N CYS A 52 -5.60 -7.44 -4.21
CA CYS A 52 -4.44 -7.14 -3.38
C CYS A 52 -3.14 -7.54 -4.05
N GLU A 53 -3.13 -8.72 -4.66
CA GLU A 53 -1.95 -9.24 -5.34
C GLU A 53 -1.55 -8.39 -6.55
N ARG A 54 -2.52 -8.00 -7.38
CA ARG A 54 -2.25 -7.15 -8.54
C ARG A 54 -1.70 -5.79 -8.13
N ILE A 55 -2.29 -5.18 -7.12
CA ILE A 55 -1.85 -3.88 -6.62
C ILE A 55 -0.45 -4.01 -6.02
N SER A 56 -0.21 -5.03 -5.23
CA SER A 56 1.08 -5.29 -4.62
C SER A 56 2.18 -5.45 -5.68
N ARG A 57 1.93 -6.23 -6.72
CA ARG A 57 2.89 -6.47 -7.81
C ARG A 57 3.21 -5.20 -8.60
N ARG A 58 2.23 -4.33 -8.77
CA ARG A 58 2.42 -3.07 -9.50
C ARG A 58 3.13 -2.02 -8.66
N LEU A 59 2.83 -1.99 -7.37
CA LEU A 59 3.36 -0.98 -6.47
C LEU A 59 4.77 -1.29 -5.99
N ASP A 60 5.10 -2.56 -5.80
CA ASP A 60 6.39 -2.99 -5.29
C ASP A 60 7.60 -2.44 -6.07
N PRO A 61 7.66 -2.56 -7.41
CA PRO A 61 8.78 -1.97 -8.16
C PRO A 61 8.83 -0.45 -8.10
N ILE A 62 7.68 0.20 -7.94
CA ILE A 62 7.63 1.66 -7.80
C ILE A 62 8.21 2.07 -6.45
N LEU A 63 7.90 1.33 -5.39
CA LEU A 63 8.47 1.57 -4.07
C LEU A 63 9.98 1.35 -4.06
N ASP A 64 10.47 0.35 -4.78
CA ASP A 64 11.90 0.11 -4.92
C ASP A 64 12.60 1.25 -5.64
N GLU A 65 11.99 1.75 -6.72
CA GLU A 65 12.58 2.83 -7.52
C GLU A 65 12.55 4.17 -6.79
N GLU A 66 11.41 4.53 -6.22
CA GLU A 66 11.23 5.81 -5.52
C GLU A 66 11.87 5.82 -4.14
N ASP A 67 12.01 4.66 -3.54
CA ASP A 67 12.66 4.45 -2.24
C ASP A 67 12.23 5.48 -1.18
N PRO A 68 10.92 5.61 -0.91
CA PRO A 68 10.43 6.63 0.02
C PRO A 68 10.70 6.32 1.48
N ILE A 69 11.10 5.09 1.78
CA ILE A 69 11.27 4.59 3.15
C ILE A 69 12.73 4.23 3.37
N PRO A 70 13.41 4.88 4.34
CA PRO A 70 14.83 4.64 4.59
C PRO A 70 15.13 3.33 5.30
N ASP A 71 14.13 2.75 5.96
CA ASP A 71 14.31 1.52 6.74
C ASP A 71 13.90 0.30 5.93
N SER A 72 14.38 -0.87 6.34
CA SER A 72 13.87 -2.13 5.82
C SER A 72 12.45 -2.34 6.34
N TYR A 73 11.56 -2.81 5.49
CA TYR A 73 10.15 -2.95 5.85
C TYR A 73 9.50 -4.12 5.13
N VAL A 74 8.38 -4.58 5.70
CA VAL A 74 7.50 -5.56 5.05
C VAL A 74 6.35 -4.79 4.41
N PHE A 75 6.12 -5.03 3.12
CA PHE A 75 5.03 -4.39 2.38
C PHE A 75 3.82 -5.31 2.30
N GLU A 76 2.66 -4.79 2.70
CA GLU A 76 1.41 -5.54 2.69
C GLU A 76 0.30 -4.70 2.08
N VAL A 77 -0.56 -5.33 1.27
CA VAL A 77 -1.78 -4.73 0.76
C VAL A 77 -2.94 -5.56 1.29
N GLY A 78 -3.91 -4.92 1.88
CA GLY A 78 -5.04 -5.60 2.49
C GLY A 78 -6.35 -4.86 2.30
N SER A 79 -7.42 -5.55 2.64
CA SER A 79 -8.76 -4.98 2.64
C SER A 79 -8.98 -4.16 3.91
N ASP A 80 -9.73 -3.07 3.77
CA ASP A 80 -10.19 -2.26 4.89
C ASP A 80 -11.17 -3.01 5.81
N ALA A 81 -11.88 -3.95 5.26
CA ALA A 81 -12.89 -4.70 6.00
C ALA A 81 -12.28 -5.79 6.87
#